data_3e19459de3ba5829f9f26531c4d75a99
#
_entry.id   3e19459de3ba5829f9f26531c4d75a99
#
_cell.length_a   1.000
_cell.length_b   1.000
_cell.length_c   1.000
_cell.angle_alpha   90.00
_cell.angle_beta   90.00
_cell.angle_gamma   90.00
#
_symmetry.space_group_name_H-M   'P 1'
#
loop_
_entity.id
_entity.type
_entity.pdbx_description
1 polymer ?
#
loop_
_entity_poly.entity_id
_entity_poly.type
_entity_poly.pdbx_seq_one_letter_code
_entity_poly.pdbx_strand_id
1 'polypeptide(L)'
;MITAGDFRNGMTFEEDGNVMQIIEFQHVKPGKGAAFVRTKIRNVISGAVVEKSCNPTAKFPTAYVERKDMEYTYNDGDLYHFMDSETYEDVPINKAELSDNFKFVKENMVCKVLSYKGKVFGVEPPNFVELEITDTDPGFRGDTATNVTKPATLETGAEIRVPLFVEIGDIIRIDTRTGEYMERVTNK
;
A
#
# COMPACT_ATOMS: atom_id res chain seq x y z
N MET A 1 -16.97 -10.57 -10.25
CA MET A 1 -17.27 -9.17 -10.64
C MET A 1 -17.15 -8.26 -9.42
N ILE A 2 -16.60 -7.07 -9.61
CA ILE A 2 -16.54 -6.03 -8.57
C ILE A 2 -17.42 -4.86 -9.00
N THR A 3 -17.99 -4.13 -8.03
CA THR A 3 -18.74 -2.90 -8.31
C THR A 3 -17.86 -1.67 -8.09
N ALA A 4 -18.15 -0.58 -8.77
CA ALA A 4 -17.40 0.67 -8.58
C ALA A 4 -17.50 1.17 -7.12
N GLY A 5 -18.59 0.88 -6.43
CA GLY A 5 -18.76 1.17 -5.00
C GLY A 5 -17.78 0.44 -4.08
N ASP A 6 -17.23 -0.68 -4.53
CA ASP A 6 -16.28 -1.51 -3.76
C ASP A 6 -14.82 -1.20 -4.09
N PHE A 7 -14.54 -0.26 -4.95
CA PHE A 7 -13.19 0.07 -5.40
C PHE A 7 -12.26 0.40 -4.22
N ARG A 8 -11.05 -0.14 -4.31
CA ARG A 8 -9.92 0.18 -3.43
C ARG A 8 -8.67 0.34 -4.28
N ASN A 9 -7.74 1.13 -3.80
CA ASN A 9 -6.44 1.29 -4.45
C ASN A 9 -5.74 -0.07 -4.59
N GLY A 10 -5.16 -0.32 -5.76
CA GLY A 10 -4.49 -1.57 -6.07
C GLY A 10 -5.39 -2.66 -6.67
N MET A 11 -6.72 -2.56 -6.56
CA MET A 11 -7.62 -3.51 -7.19
C MET A 11 -7.49 -3.49 -8.72
N THR A 12 -7.71 -4.65 -9.33
CA THR A 12 -7.65 -4.81 -10.78
C THR A 12 -8.95 -5.33 -11.34
N PHE A 13 -9.27 -4.89 -12.54
CA PHE A 13 -10.45 -5.36 -13.29
C PHE A 13 -10.16 -5.36 -14.79
N GLU A 14 -10.98 -6.07 -15.56
CA GLU A 14 -10.88 -6.09 -17.01
C GLU A 14 -11.79 -5.02 -17.64
N GLU A 15 -11.26 -4.33 -18.62
CA GLU A 15 -12.01 -3.39 -19.47
C GLU A 15 -11.44 -3.41 -20.87
N ASP A 16 -12.31 -3.67 -21.85
CA ASP A 16 -11.94 -3.70 -23.29
C ASP A 16 -10.71 -4.59 -23.60
N GLY A 17 -10.64 -5.73 -22.96
CA GLY A 17 -9.54 -6.69 -23.14
C GLY A 17 -8.24 -6.31 -22.44
N ASN A 18 -8.23 -5.24 -21.66
CA ASN A 18 -7.09 -4.79 -20.87
C ASN A 18 -7.30 -5.02 -19.38
N VAL A 19 -6.20 -5.20 -18.66
CA VAL A 19 -6.22 -5.18 -17.19
C VAL A 19 -5.93 -3.77 -16.73
N MET A 20 -6.85 -3.23 -15.94
CA MET A 20 -6.76 -1.90 -15.34
C MET A 20 -6.55 -2.03 -13.83
N GLN A 21 -5.68 -1.21 -13.28
CA GLN A 21 -5.46 -1.10 -11.84
C GLN A 21 -5.98 0.24 -11.33
N ILE A 22 -6.73 0.20 -10.23
CA ILE A 22 -7.20 1.41 -9.54
C ILE A 22 -6.06 2.00 -8.75
N ILE A 23 -5.63 3.21 -9.10
CA ILE A 23 -4.57 3.94 -8.39
C ILE A 23 -5.13 5.01 -7.47
N GLU A 24 -6.34 5.49 -7.75
CA GLU A 24 -7.02 6.48 -6.93
C GLU A 24 -8.53 6.38 -7.11
N PHE A 25 -9.29 6.55 -6.06
CA PHE A 25 -10.75 6.58 -6.13
C PHE A 25 -11.35 7.56 -5.13
N GLN A 26 -12.50 8.11 -5.47
CA GLN A 26 -13.24 9.02 -4.63
C GLN A 26 -14.75 8.81 -4.81
N HIS A 27 -15.46 8.56 -3.71
CA HIS A 27 -16.91 8.57 -3.70
C HIS A 27 -17.42 10.00 -3.62
N VAL A 28 -18.19 10.42 -4.61
CA VAL A 28 -18.75 11.77 -4.68
C VAL A 28 -20.27 11.69 -4.54
N LYS A 29 -20.78 12.41 -3.56
CA LYS A 29 -22.22 12.60 -3.33
C LYS A 29 -22.54 14.07 -3.51
N PRO A 30 -22.90 14.50 -4.74
CA PRO A 30 -23.25 15.90 -4.99
C PRO A 30 -24.54 16.27 -4.25
N GLY A 31 -24.68 17.51 -3.86
CA GLY A 31 -25.91 18.03 -3.22
C GLY A 31 -27.13 17.97 -4.13
N LYS A 32 -26.90 18.02 -5.44
CA LYS A 32 -27.89 17.78 -6.50
C LYS A 32 -27.33 16.82 -7.51
N GLY A 33 -28.06 15.75 -7.81
CA GLY A 33 -27.65 14.73 -8.76
C GLY A 33 -27.33 13.37 -8.12
N ALA A 34 -27.03 12.39 -8.97
CA ALA A 34 -26.72 11.02 -8.54
C ALA A 34 -25.29 10.92 -8.00
N ALA A 35 -25.09 10.06 -6.99
CA ALA A 35 -23.74 9.71 -6.52
C ALA A 35 -22.94 9.03 -7.63
N PHE A 36 -21.64 9.28 -7.65
CA PHE A 36 -20.72 8.62 -8.59
C PHE A 36 -19.37 8.35 -7.93
N VAL A 37 -18.59 7.47 -8.54
CA VAL A 37 -17.22 7.18 -8.14
C VAL A 37 -16.27 7.75 -9.18
N ARG A 38 -15.44 8.70 -8.79
CA ARG A 38 -14.34 9.20 -9.64
C ARG A 38 -13.14 8.30 -9.40
N THR A 39 -12.59 7.76 -10.46
CA THR A 39 -11.44 6.86 -10.37
C THR A 39 -10.32 7.31 -11.29
N LYS A 40 -9.10 7.07 -10.87
CA LYS A 40 -7.91 7.12 -11.70
C LYS A 40 -7.41 5.69 -11.87
N ILE A 41 -7.35 5.23 -13.10
CA ILE A 41 -7.00 3.86 -13.45
C ILE A 41 -5.77 3.82 -14.34
N ARG A 42 -4.96 2.79 -14.20
CA ARG A 42 -3.75 2.59 -15.00
C ARG A 42 -3.86 1.28 -15.75
N ASN A 43 -3.61 1.31 -17.05
CA ASN A 43 -3.42 0.09 -17.84
C ASN A 43 -2.11 -0.57 -17.40
N VAL A 44 -2.17 -1.81 -16.93
CA VAL A 44 -1.00 -2.49 -16.35
C VAL A 44 0.07 -2.85 -17.39
N ILE A 45 -0.29 -2.92 -18.66
CA ILE A 45 0.65 -3.22 -19.77
C ILE A 45 1.25 -1.94 -20.35
N SER A 46 0.43 -0.98 -20.75
CA SER A 46 0.90 0.26 -21.39
C SER A 46 1.38 1.33 -20.42
N GLY A 47 0.94 1.26 -19.16
CA GLY A 47 1.19 2.30 -18.17
C GLY A 47 0.31 3.54 -18.29
N ALA A 48 -0.54 3.61 -19.33
CA ALA A 48 -1.41 4.75 -19.56
C ALA A 48 -2.40 4.94 -18.39
N VAL A 49 -2.54 6.17 -17.94
CA VAL A 49 -3.41 6.57 -16.84
C VAL A 49 -4.56 7.39 -17.38
N VAL A 50 -5.79 7.04 -17.00
CA VAL A 50 -6.99 7.78 -17.34
C VAL A 50 -7.86 8.02 -16.12
N GLU A 51 -8.57 9.14 -16.09
CA GLU A 51 -9.62 9.39 -15.13
C GLU A 51 -10.98 9.00 -15.71
N LYS A 52 -11.80 8.39 -14.88
CA LYS A 52 -13.12 7.91 -15.25
C LYS A 52 -14.10 8.09 -14.10
N SER A 53 -15.31 8.48 -14.41
CA SER A 53 -16.41 8.50 -13.46
C SER A 53 -17.36 7.35 -13.73
N CYS A 54 -17.72 6.61 -12.71
CA CYS A 54 -18.58 5.44 -12.80
C CYS A 54 -19.78 5.57 -11.86
N ASN A 55 -20.90 4.97 -12.28
CA ASN A 55 -22.00 4.75 -11.34
C ASN A 55 -21.50 3.77 -10.23
N PRO A 56 -21.83 4.01 -8.96
CA PRO A 56 -21.39 3.12 -7.88
C PRO A 56 -21.83 1.65 -8.06
N THR A 57 -22.92 1.42 -8.77
CA THR A 57 -23.44 0.07 -9.06
C THR A 57 -22.88 -0.54 -10.35
N ALA A 58 -22.07 0.20 -11.11
CA ALA A 58 -21.42 -0.33 -12.31
C ALA A 58 -20.54 -1.53 -11.95
N LYS A 59 -20.65 -2.60 -12.74
CA LYS A 59 -19.94 -3.86 -12.52
C LYS A 59 -18.81 -4.03 -13.52
N PHE A 60 -17.68 -4.53 -13.03
CA PHE A 60 -16.50 -4.82 -13.82
C PHE A 60 -16.04 -6.25 -13.60
N PRO A 61 -15.65 -6.97 -14.67
CA PRO A 61 -15.06 -8.31 -14.51
C PRO A 61 -13.78 -8.24 -13.70
N THR A 62 -13.61 -9.16 -12.76
CA THR A 62 -12.36 -9.30 -12.01
C THR A 62 -11.25 -9.77 -12.96
N ALA A 63 -10.11 -9.11 -12.92
CA ALA A 63 -8.97 -9.50 -13.72
C ALA A 63 -8.22 -10.69 -13.08
N TYR A 64 -7.74 -11.60 -13.92
CA TYR A 64 -6.82 -12.65 -13.49
C TYR A 64 -5.38 -12.12 -13.57
N VAL A 65 -4.77 -11.92 -12.41
CA VAL A 65 -3.38 -11.50 -12.28
C VAL A 65 -2.62 -12.53 -11.45
N GLU A 66 -1.34 -12.70 -11.79
CA GLU A 66 -0.45 -13.58 -11.05
C GLU A 66 0.08 -12.87 -9.81
N ARG A 67 0.04 -13.54 -8.65
CA ARG A 67 0.60 -13.07 -7.39
C ARG A 67 1.60 -14.09 -6.89
N LYS A 68 2.85 -13.66 -6.72
CA LYS A 68 3.92 -14.50 -6.20
C LYS A 68 4.52 -13.90 -4.94
N ASP A 69 4.79 -14.75 -3.96
CA ASP A 69 5.53 -14.35 -2.78
C ASP A 69 7.01 -14.19 -3.15
N MET A 70 7.55 -13.00 -2.89
CA MET A 70 8.96 -12.69 -3.11
C MET A 70 9.52 -11.92 -1.92
N GLU A 71 10.75 -12.26 -1.55
CA GLU A 71 11.47 -11.59 -0.47
C GLU A 71 12.18 -10.35 -0.99
N TYR A 72 11.92 -9.20 -0.37
CA TYR A 72 12.68 -7.98 -0.66
C TYR A 72 14.10 -8.12 -0.11
N THR A 73 15.11 -8.02 -0.96
CA THR A 73 16.50 -8.24 -0.59
C THR A 73 17.29 -6.94 -0.42
N TYR A 74 17.32 -6.08 -1.44
CA TYR A 74 17.99 -4.78 -1.39
C TYR A 74 17.51 -3.88 -2.52
N ASN A 75 17.92 -2.60 -2.48
CA ASN A 75 17.78 -1.68 -3.61
C ASN A 75 19.14 -1.05 -3.94
N ASP A 76 19.31 -0.69 -5.20
CA ASP A 76 20.53 -0.01 -5.69
C ASP A 76 20.28 1.48 -6.00
N GLY A 77 19.14 2.01 -5.57
CA GLY A 77 18.67 3.38 -5.82
C GLY A 77 17.63 3.47 -6.93
N ASP A 78 17.76 2.72 -8.00
CA ASP A 78 16.84 2.70 -9.15
C ASP A 78 15.96 1.46 -9.18
N LEU A 79 16.52 0.31 -8.86
CA LEU A 79 15.87 -0.99 -8.85
C LEU A 79 15.77 -1.55 -7.44
N TYR A 80 14.61 -2.14 -7.17
CA TYR A 80 14.33 -2.88 -5.93
C TYR A 80 14.36 -4.36 -6.27
N HIS A 81 15.24 -5.10 -5.61
CA HIS A 81 15.50 -6.50 -5.88
C HIS A 81 14.66 -7.40 -4.98
N PHE A 82 13.94 -8.32 -5.59
CA PHE A 82 13.12 -9.32 -4.92
C PHE A 82 13.59 -10.70 -5.32
N MET A 83 13.63 -11.63 -4.38
CA MET A 83 13.94 -13.02 -4.63
C MET A 83 12.64 -13.82 -4.64
N ASP A 84 12.37 -14.51 -5.75
CA ASP A 84 11.26 -15.44 -5.85
C ASP A 84 11.41 -16.55 -4.80
N SER A 85 10.40 -16.73 -3.96
CA SER A 85 10.45 -17.70 -2.85
C SER A 85 10.47 -19.16 -3.30
N GLU A 86 10.05 -19.44 -4.53
CA GLU A 86 10.03 -20.79 -5.11
C GLU A 86 11.27 -21.08 -5.96
N THR A 87 11.64 -20.15 -6.84
CA THR A 87 12.73 -20.36 -7.82
C THR A 87 14.06 -19.82 -7.36
N TYR A 88 14.07 -18.93 -6.33
CA TYR A 88 15.25 -18.20 -5.84
C TYR A 88 15.90 -17.27 -6.87
N GLU A 89 15.17 -16.96 -7.93
CA GLU A 89 15.63 -16.00 -8.93
C GLU A 89 15.49 -14.57 -8.44
N ASP A 90 16.45 -13.72 -8.81
CA ASP A 90 16.39 -12.29 -8.56
C ASP A 90 15.48 -11.62 -9.59
N VAL A 91 14.51 -10.84 -9.09
CA VAL A 91 13.56 -10.07 -9.91
C VAL A 91 13.75 -8.60 -9.60
N PRO A 92 14.41 -7.83 -10.48
CA PRO A 92 14.54 -6.39 -10.30
C PRO A 92 13.24 -5.68 -10.69
N ILE A 93 12.77 -4.80 -9.81
CA ILE A 93 11.52 -4.06 -9.99
C ILE A 93 11.81 -2.56 -9.92
N ASN A 94 11.31 -1.80 -10.89
CA ASN A 94 11.45 -0.35 -10.91
C ASN A 94 10.69 0.29 -9.75
N LYS A 95 11.24 1.35 -9.19
CA LYS A 95 10.59 2.14 -8.14
C LYS A 95 9.19 2.63 -8.54
N ALA A 96 8.97 2.90 -9.82
CA ALA A 96 7.68 3.33 -10.35
C ALA A 96 6.55 2.29 -10.16
N GLU A 97 6.89 1.01 -10.00
CA GLU A 97 5.93 -0.07 -9.77
C GLU A 97 5.58 -0.26 -8.28
N LEU A 98 6.28 0.44 -7.38
CA LEU A 98 6.04 0.40 -5.95
C LEU A 98 4.97 1.42 -5.56
N SER A 99 4.06 1.04 -4.68
CA SER A 99 3.08 1.93 -4.08
C SER A 99 3.66 2.68 -2.87
N ASP A 100 2.97 3.74 -2.42
CA ASP A 100 3.42 4.54 -1.28
C ASP A 100 3.63 3.72 0.00
N ASN A 101 2.83 2.67 0.21
CA ASN A 101 2.94 1.82 1.39
C ASN A 101 4.20 0.93 1.41
N PHE A 102 4.97 0.87 0.33
CA PHE A 102 6.27 0.20 0.31
C PHE A 102 7.27 0.84 1.29
N LYS A 103 7.07 2.09 1.68
CA LYS A 103 7.88 2.78 2.69
C LYS A 103 7.93 2.07 4.06
N PHE A 104 7.04 1.12 4.31
CA PHE A 104 7.01 0.30 5.52
C PHE A 104 7.75 -1.03 5.37
N VAL A 105 8.24 -1.35 4.18
CA VAL A 105 8.92 -2.62 3.91
C VAL A 105 10.41 -2.48 4.16
N LYS A 106 10.95 -3.37 4.96
CA LYS A 106 12.40 -3.50 5.15
C LYS A 106 12.92 -4.79 4.49
N GLU A 107 14.23 -4.87 4.33
CA GLU A 107 14.90 -6.06 3.79
C GLU A 107 14.47 -7.33 4.53
N ASN A 108 14.36 -8.43 3.78
CA ASN A 108 13.93 -9.76 4.21
C ASN A 108 12.41 -9.90 4.46
N MET A 109 11.62 -8.88 4.26
CA MET A 109 10.16 -9.02 4.27
C MET A 109 9.67 -9.65 2.97
N VAL A 110 8.69 -10.55 3.11
CA VAL A 110 8.03 -11.19 1.96
C VAL A 110 6.84 -10.35 1.52
N CYS A 111 6.84 -9.96 0.25
CA CYS A 111 5.76 -9.22 -0.39
C CYS A 111 5.10 -10.07 -1.47
N LYS A 112 3.89 -9.69 -1.89
CA LYS A 112 3.26 -10.28 -3.08
C LYS A 112 3.58 -9.42 -4.29
N VAL A 113 4.28 -10.00 -5.27
CA VAL A 113 4.59 -9.34 -6.54
C VAL A 113 3.51 -9.69 -7.55
N LEU A 114 2.90 -8.63 -8.11
CA LEU A 114 1.81 -8.73 -9.06
C LEU A 114 2.33 -8.66 -10.48
N SER A 115 1.93 -9.62 -11.32
CA SER A 115 2.26 -9.63 -12.73
C SER A 115 1.07 -10.03 -13.60
N TYR A 116 1.09 -9.55 -14.84
CA TYR A 116 0.14 -9.89 -15.86
C TYR A 116 0.88 -10.16 -17.17
N LYS A 117 0.70 -11.34 -17.74
CA LYS A 117 1.42 -11.78 -18.95
C LYS A 117 2.94 -11.57 -18.87
N GLY A 118 3.52 -11.92 -17.72
CA GLY A 118 4.95 -11.80 -17.47
C GLY A 118 5.46 -10.41 -17.12
N LYS A 119 4.61 -9.37 -17.12
CA LYS A 119 4.98 -8.01 -16.75
C LYS A 119 4.60 -7.75 -15.30
N VAL A 120 5.58 -7.39 -14.46
CA VAL A 120 5.34 -6.93 -13.09
C VAL A 120 4.75 -5.51 -13.14
N PHE A 121 3.67 -5.28 -12.41
CA PHE A 121 3.01 -3.99 -12.36
C PHE A 121 2.75 -3.48 -10.93
N GLY A 122 3.07 -4.24 -9.92
CA GLY A 122 2.86 -3.83 -8.54
C GLY A 122 3.47 -4.78 -7.52
N VAL A 123 3.61 -4.27 -6.32
CA VAL A 123 4.06 -5.03 -5.15
C VAL A 123 3.13 -4.72 -3.99
N GLU A 124 2.56 -5.75 -3.41
CA GLU A 124 1.72 -5.64 -2.21
C GLU A 124 2.56 -6.00 -0.97
N PRO A 125 2.84 -5.03 -0.09
CA PRO A 125 3.47 -5.33 1.19
C PRO A 125 2.61 -6.24 2.07
N PRO A 126 3.18 -6.89 3.10
CA PRO A 126 2.39 -7.54 4.13
C PRO A 126 1.40 -6.54 4.74
N ASN A 127 0.19 -6.99 5.07
CA ASN A 127 -0.84 -6.10 5.64
C ASN A 127 -0.40 -5.48 6.97
N PHE A 128 0.39 -6.22 7.75
CA PHE A 128 0.91 -5.77 9.04
C PHE A 128 2.42 -5.98 9.09
N VAL A 129 3.12 -4.98 9.57
CA VAL A 129 4.57 -5.03 9.79
C VAL A 129 4.92 -4.58 11.19
N GLU A 130 6.03 -5.07 11.71
CA GLU A 130 6.59 -4.65 12.99
C GLU A 130 7.89 -3.88 12.72
N LEU A 131 7.92 -2.61 13.15
CA LEU A 131 9.05 -1.72 12.90
C LEU A 131 9.44 -0.98 14.17
N GLU A 132 10.74 -0.75 14.31
CA GLU A 132 11.31 0.00 15.43
C GLU A 132 11.17 1.51 15.21
N ILE A 133 10.85 2.23 16.29
CA ILE A 133 10.89 3.69 16.33
C ILE A 133 12.32 4.15 16.49
N THR A 134 12.83 4.90 15.51
CA THR A 134 14.20 5.44 15.53
C THR A 134 14.27 6.88 16.01
N ASP A 135 13.17 7.65 15.86
CA ASP A 135 13.09 9.03 16.32
C ASP A 135 11.63 9.40 16.66
N THR A 136 11.44 10.09 17.75
CA THR A 136 10.16 10.68 18.15
C THR A 136 10.38 11.68 19.26
N ASP A 137 9.45 12.61 19.41
CA ASP A 137 9.46 13.58 20.51
C ASP A 137 9.05 12.92 21.85
N PRO A 138 9.53 13.43 22.99
CA PRO A 138 9.01 13.02 24.28
C PRO A 138 7.51 13.34 24.39
N GLY A 139 6.74 12.42 24.94
CA GLY A 139 5.33 12.67 25.26
C GLY A 139 5.23 13.52 26.53
N PHE A 140 4.61 14.71 26.42
CA PHE A 140 4.35 15.54 27.59
C PHE A 140 3.08 15.07 28.30
N ARG A 141 3.20 14.81 29.63
CA ARG A 141 2.04 14.62 30.49
C ARG A 141 1.41 15.99 30.78
N GLY A 142 0.17 16.18 30.42
CA GLY A 142 -0.55 17.42 30.75
C GLY A 142 -1.67 17.78 29.79
N ASP A 143 -1.68 17.21 28.60
CA ASP A 143 -2.80 17.36 27.70
C ASP A 143 -3.91 16.37 28.07
N THR A 144 -5.02 16.95 28.54
CA THR A 144 -6.22 16.21 28.92
C THR A 144 -7.05 15.75 27.70
N ALA A 145 -6.54 15.98 26.48
CA ALA A 145 -7.19 15.56 25.25
C ALA A 145 -7.00 14.04 25.05
N THR A 146 -8.10 13.32 24.93
CA THR A 146 -8.13 11.94 24.47
C THR A 146 -7.71 11.88 23.00
N ASN A 147 -6.90 10.88 22.61
CA ASN A 147 -6.43 10.65 21.22
C ASN A 147 -5.35 11.62 20.71
N VAL A 148 -4.54 12.20 21.59
CA VAL A 148 -3.37 12.99 21.18
C VAL A 148 -2.30 12.05 20.63
N THR A 149 -1.79 12.39 19.45
CA THR A 149 -0.71 11.67 18.79
C THR A 149 0.48 12.60 18.52
N LYS A 150 1.64 12.00 18.31
CA LYS A 150 2.87 12.69 17.93
C LYS A 150 3.51 12.04 16.70
N PRO A 151 4.33 12.77 15.93
CA PRO A 151 5.08 12.16 14.83
C PRO A 151 6.18 11.24 15.35
N ALA A 152 6.43 10.18 14.63
CA ALA A 152 7.53 9.25 14.90
C ALA A 152 8.14 8.79 13.57
N THR A 153 9.46 8.60 13.56
CA THR A 153 10.20 8.06 12.43
C THR A 153 10.51 6.59 12.68
N LEU A 154 10.25 5.77 11.68
CA LEU A 154 10.49 4.32 11.71
C LEU A 154 11.89 3.98 11.18
N GLU A 155 12.35 2.77 11.48
CA GLU A 155 13.64 2.25 10.99
C GLU A 155 13.77 2.25 9.45
N THR A 156 12.64 2.23 8.72
CA THR A 156 12.62 2.36 7.26
C THR A 156 12.72 3.80 6.76
N GLY A 157 12.73 4.78 7.66
CA GLY A 157 12.70 6.20 7.34
C GLY A 157 11.29 6.78 7.15
N ALA A 158 10.26 5.95 7.18
CA ALA A 158 8.88 6.43 7.08
C ALA A 158 8.45 7.14 8.36
N GLU A 159 7.59 8.14 8.22
CA GLU A 159 7.01 8.89 9.32
C GLU A 159 5.54 8.54 9.51
N ILE A 160 5.11 8.31 10.74
CA ILE A 160 3.72 8.05 11.11
C ILE A 160 3.33 8.77 12.40
N ARG A 161 2.04 8.78 12.70
CA ARG A 161 1.50 9.29 13.95
C ARG A 161 1.36 8.15 14.96
N VAL A 162 1.86 8.35 16.17
CA VAL A 162 1.82 7.37 17.27
C VAL A 162 1.26 7.99 18.54
N PRO A 163 0.71 7.18 19.48
CA PRO A 163 0.34 7.67 20.81
C PRO A 163 1.52 8.28 21.55
N LEU A 164 1.25 9.17 22.49
CA LEU A 164 2.29 9.91 23.24
C LEU A 164 3.21 9.00 24.05
N PHE A 165 2.76 7.81 24.48
CA PHE A 165 3.54 6.89 25.29
C PHE A 165 4.62 6.13 24.51
N VAL A 166 4.59 6.15 23.19
CA VAL A 166 5.57 5.46 22.34
C VAL A 166 6.91 6.20 22.42
N GLU A 167 7.98 5.46 22.62
CA GLU A 167 9.34 5.96 22.80
C GLU A 167 10.30 5.42 21.74
N ILE A 168 11.46 6.07 21.59
CA ILE A 168 12.55 5.58 20.73
C ILE A 168 12.96 4.18 21.22
N GLY A 169 13.14 3.24 20.28
CA GLY A 169 13.46 1.85 20.56
C GLY A 169 12.25 0.94 20.70
N ASP A 170 11.06 1.49 20.83
CA ASP A 170 9.84 0.66 20.83
C ASP A 170 9.61 0.04 19.45
N ILE A 171 9.14 -1.21 19.46
CA ILE A 171 8.67 -1.90 18.27
C ILE A 171 7.17 -1.77 18.21
N ILE A 172 6.65 -1.30 17.09
CA ILE A 172 5.22 -1.11 16.88
C ILE A 172 4.72 -1.90 15.68
N ARG A 173 3.47 -2.33 15.76
CA ARG A 173 2.76 -2.92 14.63
C ARG A 173 2.01 -1.85 13.87
N ILE A 174 2.11 -1.90 12.56
CA ILE A 174 1.52 -0.94 11.63
C ILE A 174 0.66 -1.68 10.62
N ASP A 175 -0.52 -1.14 10.33
CA ASP A 175 -1.31 -1.56 9.19
C ASP A 175 -0.78 -0.82 7.94
N THR A 176 -0.14 -1.54 7.03
CA THR A 176 0.47 -0.94 5.83
C THR A 176 -0.57 -0.42 4.84
N ARG A 177 -1.80 -0.91 4.91
CA ARG A 177 -2.90 -0.49 4.03
C ARG A 177 -3.37 0.92 4.33
N THR A 178 -3.30 1.33 5.60
CA THR A 178 -3.72 2.65 6.08
C THR A 178 -2.55 3.53 6.53
N GLY A 179 -1.40 2.92 6.85
CA GLY A 179 -0.25 3.61 7.44
C GLY A 179 -0.43 3.93 8.92
N GLU A 180 -1.39 3.30 9.58
CA GLU A 180 -1.76 3.61 10.96
C GLU A 180 -1.07 2.70 11.97
N TYR A 181 -0.74 3.28 13.12
CA TYR A 181 -0.30 2.56 14.31
C TYR A 181 -1.42 1.64 14.81
N MET A 182 -1.07 0.39 15.12
CA MET A 182 -2.00 -0.59 15.69
C MET A 182 -1.75 -0.82 17.17
N GLU A 183 -0.54 -1.21 17.53
CA GLU A 183 -0.16 -1.53 18.90
C GLU A 183 1.36 -1.49 19.10
N ARG A 184 1.77 -1.34 20.34
CA ARG A 184 3.17 -1.55 20.75
C ARG A 184 3.40 -3.03 21.00
N VAL A 185 4.43 -3.59 20.36
CA VAL A 185 4.83 -4.97 20.54
C VAL A 185 5.68 -5.06 21.82
N THR A 186 5.18 -5.80 22.81
CA THR A 186 5.93 -6.03 24.03
C THR A 186 6.87 -7.21 23.80
N ASN A 187 8.17 -6.97 23.85
CA ASN A 187 9.14 -8.06 23.93
C ASN A 187 8.90 -8.80 25.25
N LYS A 188 8.53 -10.08 25.13
CA LYS A 188 8.53 -10.99 26.28
C LYS A 188 9.93 -11.48 26.55
#